data_b27c50e29afe5b5a82718b55d82ad497
#
_entry.id   b27c50e29afe5b5a82718b55d82ad497
#
_cell.length_a   1.000
_cell.length_b   1.000
_cell.length_c   1.000
_cell.angle_alpha   90.00
_cell.angle_beta   90.00
_cell.angle_gamma   90.00
#
_symmetry.space_group_name_H-M   'P 1'
#
loop_
_entity.id
_entity.type
_entity.pdbx_description
1 polymer ?
#
loop_
_entity_poly.entity_id
_entity_poly.type
_entity_poly.pdbx_seq_one_letter_code
_entity_poly.pdbx_strand_id
1 'polypeptide(L)'
;MKKKRTKLLVFFALAGILVLFYMIGESYCEGLSGGSSLEEKNEVMCKYKYDMIVDSPNSSFWQAVYDCAQEWAQKNDAILELRGSGRESDYSKLDYMNMSIASNSDGIILQYSGEQGLEEKINEAVQKGIPVVTVMGDAVHSKRQSFVGVSDYQLGSAYGEKVAEYVTEDTESILILLKKNIDDMNQSQIYTQISNAAQAKAGSLQNIQITGKNLRLTGTFETEEAVTDIFQQRDKVPDILVCMDEKTTECARQAVLDFNLAGKVTIIGYYSSEDILTAVEKGVISVTCDVDTEQLGRYSIEALTAYQKDGRTNSYYNVDINFLDKDVVREMRRKGVSG
;
A
#
# COMPACT_ATOMS: atom_id res chain seq x y z
N MET A 1 -41.06 -62.14 41.09
CA MET A 1 -39.68 -62.32 40.59
C MET A 1 -39.39 -61.74 39.18
N LYS A 2 -40.34 -61.79 38.22
CA LYS A 2 -40.13 -61.28 36.83
C LYS A 2 -39.78 -59.75 36.74
N LYS A 3 -40.44 -58.88 37.51
CA LYS A 3 -40.19 -57.39 37.49
C LYS A 3 -38.78 -56.96 37.93
N LYS A 4 -38.11 -57.72 38.81
CA LYS A 4 -36.73 -57.40 39.21
C LYS A 4 -35.70 -57.78 38.14
N ARG A 5 -35.93 -58.89 37.40
CA ARG A 5 -35.03 -59.33 36.30
C ARG A 5 -35.12 -58.37 35.12
N THR A 6 -36.27 -57.81 34.79
CA THR A 6 -36.42 -56.85 33.70
C THR A 6 -35.72 -55.50 34.03
N LYS A 7 -35.81 -55.01 35.27
CA LYS A 7 -35.09 -53.82 35.69
C LYS A 7 -33.54 -53.99 35.65
N LEU A 8 -33.08 -55.19 35.99
CA LEU A 8 -31.65 -55.52 35.93
C LEU A 8 -31.13 -55.59 34.50
N LEU A 9 -31.93 -56.16 33.59
CA LEU A 9 -31.57 -56.20 32.15
C LEU A 9 -31.58 -54.80 31.50
N VAL A 10 -32.49 -53.92 31.86
CA VAL A 10 -32.52 -52.53 31.39
C VAL A 10 -31.32 -51.74 31.92
N PHE A 11 -30.94 -51.97 33.17
CA PHE A 11 -29.77 -51.33 33.77
C PHE A 11 -28.44 -51.76 33.03
N PHE A 12 -28.28 -53.06 32.74
CA PHE A 12 -27.10 -53.53 31.97
C PHE A 12 -27.11 -53.05 30.54
N ALA A 13 -28.27 -52.92 29.89
CA ALA A 13 -28.40 -52.37 28.54
C ALA A 13 -28.01 -50.88 28.53
N LEU A 14 -28.46 -50.07 29.49
CA LEU A 14 -28.08 -48.68 29.64
C LEU A 14 -26.60 -48.48 29.96
N ALA A 15 -26.03 -49.32 30.83
CA ALA A 15 -24.62 -49.31 31.11
C ALA A 15 -23.78 -49.67 29.88
N GLY A 16 -24.22 -50.64 29.09
CA GLY A 16 -23.56 -51.04 27.83
C GLY A 16 -23.57 -49.90 26.79
N ILE A 17 -24.70 -49.17 26.69
CA ILE A 17 -24.83 -48.01 25.80
C ILE A 17 -23.87 -46.88 26.24
N LEU A 18 -23.77 -46.62 27.54
CA LEU A 18 -22.82 -45.62 28.08
C LEU A 18 -21.38 -45.97 27.80
N VAL A 19 -20.97 -47.23 27.94
CA VAL A 19 -19.63 -47.71 27.62
C VAL A 19 -19.36 -47.58 26.10
N LEU A 20 -20.35 -47.88 25.28
CA LEU A 20 -20.23 -47.71 23.82
C LEU A 20 -20.05 -46.26 23.41
N PHE A 21 -20.81 -45.33 24.03
CA PHE A 21 -20.65 -43.92 23.83
C PHE A 21 -19.28 -43.39 24.29
N TYR A 22 -18.78 -43.91 25.41
CA TYR A 22 -17.43 -43.59 25.89
C TYR A 22 -16.35 -44.04 24.91
N MET A 23 -16.41 -45.32 24.43
CA MET A 23 -15.47 -45.88 23.45
C MET A 23 -15.53 -45.17 22.09
N ILE A 24 -16.73 -44.75 21.63
CA ILE A 24 -16.89 -43.98 20.42
C ILE A 24 -16.31 -42.56 20.62
N GLY A 25 -16.50 -41.96 21.78
CA GLY A 25 -15.93 -40.67 22.15
C GLY A 25 -14.40 -40.69 22.17
N GLU A 26 -13.79 -41.68 22.80
CA GLU A 26 -12.32 -41.89 22.75
C GLU A 26 -11.79 -42.09 21.34
N SER A 27 -12.44 -42.96 20.55
CA SER A 27 -12.04 -43.24 19.16
C SER A 27 -12.23 -42.02 18.26
N TYR A 28 -13.22 -41.13 18.55
CA TYR A 28 -13.41 -39.86 17.85
C TYR A 28 -12.36 -38.84 18.26
N CYS A 29 -11.99 -38.78 19.53
CA CYS A 29 -10.92 -37.93 20.02
C CYS A 29 -9.54 -38.40 19.52
N GLU A 30 -9.28 -39.72 19.46
CA GLU A 30 -8.06 -40.28 18.86
C GLU A 30 -8.00 -40.04 17.34
N GLY A 31 -9.13 -40.11 16.65
CA GLY A 31 -9.23 -39.80 15.21
C GLY A 31 -9.03 -38.30 14.91
N LEU A 32 -9.36 -37.40 15.83
CA LEU A 32 -9.07 -35.98 15.75
C LEU A 32 -7.63 -35.63 16.19
N SER A 33 -7.02 -36.44 17.05
CA SER A 33 -5.63 -36.27 17.47
C SER A 33 -4.62 -37.13 16.67
N GLY A 34 -5.09 -38.04 15.85
CA GLY A 34 -4.27 -38.95 15.03
C GLY A 34 -3.94 -38.46 13.62
N GLY A 35 -3.84 -37.16 13.39
CA GLY A 35 -3.59 -36.57 12.07
C GLY A 35 -2.75 -35.31 12.02
N SER A 36 -2.12 -34.94 13.09
CA SER A 36 -0.97 -34.02 13.02
C SER A 36 0.05 -34.49 14.05
N SER A 37 1.15 -35.10 13.56
CA SER A 37 2.40 -34.78 14.21
C SER A 37 2.40 -33.26 14.28
N LEU A 38 2.09 -32.70 15.43
CA LEU A 38 2.58 -31.40 15.81
C LEU A 38 4.11 -31.56 15.71
N GLU A 39 4.66 -31.32 14.48
CA GLU A 39 5.93 -30.65 14.47
C GLU A 39 5.74 -29.54 15.49
N GLU A 40 6.48 -29.60 16.57
CA GLU A 40 6.78 -28.43 17.36
C GLU A 40 7.28 -27.39 16.32
N LYS A 41 6.33 -26.65 15.70
CA LYS A 41 6.63 -25.35 15.22
C LYS A 41 7.12 -24.68 16.51
N ASN A 42 8.44 -24.62 16.66
CA ASN A 42 9.04 -23.64 17.50
C ASN A 42 8.27 -22.37 17.19
N GLU A 43 7.32 -22.01 18.04
CA GLU A 43 6.78 -20.66 18.04
C GLU A 43 8.02 -19.82 18.27
N VAL A 44 8.55 -19.28 17.18
CA VAL A 44 9.59 -18.27 17.25
C VAL A 44 8.89 -17.16 18.01
N MET A 45 9.12 -17.11 19.32
CA MET A 45 8.62 -16.02 20.16
C MET A 45 9.38 -14.79 19.72
N CYS A 46 8.83 -14.12 18.69
CA CYS A 46 9.38 -12.87 18.23
C CYS A 46 9.31 -11.87 19.39
N LYS A 47 10.40 -11.16 19.59
CA LYS A 47 10.57 -10.21 20.69
C LYS A 47 9.71 -8.96 20.52
N TYR A 48 9.45 -8.55 19.28
CA TYR A 48 8.72 -7.34 18.93
C TYR A 48 7.52 -7.63 18.05
N LYS A 49 6.47 -6.83 18.21
CA LYS A 49 5.29 -6.81 17.35
C LYS A 49 5.14 -5.42 16.72
N TYR A 50 5.23 -5.34 15.41
CA TYR A 50 5.03 -4.12 14.63
C TYR A 50 3.71 -4.16 13.87
N ASP A 51 3.06 -3.01 13.74
CA ASP A 51 1.89 -2.83 12.89
C ASP A 51 2.23 -1.94 11.68
N MET A 52 1.88 -2.36 10.48
CA MET A 52 1.96 -1.58 9.24
C MET A 52 0.57 -1.15 8.82
N ILE A 53 0.31 0.15 8.82
CA ILE A 53 -1.01 0.74 8.58
C ILE A 53 -0.99 1.49 7.25
N VAL A 54 -1.81 1.04 6.28
CA VAL A 54 -1.85 1.58 4.91
C VAL A 54 -3.29 1.75 4.41
N ASP A 55 -3.50 2.52 3.33
CA ASP A 55 -4.83 2.75 2.75
C ASP A 55 -5.38 1.53 2.00
N SER A 56 -4.53 0.83 1.27
CA SER A 56 -4.94 -0.23 0.34
C SER A 56 -4.07 -1.48 0.52
N PRO A 57 -4.25 -2.24 1.62
CA PRO A 57 -3.38 -3.36 1.95
C PRO A 57 -3.37 -4.47 0.88
N ASN A 58 -4.40 -4.54 0.05
CA ASN A 58 -4.54 -5.55 -1.01
C ASN A 58 -3.98 -5.09 -2.37
N SER A 59 -3.40 -3.88 -2.48
CA SER A 59 -2.73 -3.46 -3.70
C SER A 59 -1.40 -4.19 -3.89
N SER A 60 -0.99 -4.41 -5.14
CA SER A 60 0.27 -5.11 -5.42
C SER A 60 1.47 -4.35 -4.87
N PHE A 61 1.42 -3.01 -4.88
CA PHE A 61 2.43 -2.15 -4.27
C PHE A 61 2.60 -2.43 -2.77
N TRP A 62 1.51 -2.35 -2.00
CA TRP A 62 1.61 -2.54 -0.55
C TRP A 62 1.88 -3.99 -0.14
N GLN A 63 1.45 -4.96 -0.95
CA GLN A 63 1.84 -6.35 -0.73
C GLN A 63 3.34 -6.56 -0.93
N ALA A 64 3.94 -6.00 -1.99
CA ALA A 64 5.39 -6.10 -2.23
C ALA A 64 6.20 -5.42 -1.10
N VAL A 65 5.77 -4.25 -0.63
CA VAL A 65 6.40 -3.57 0.51
C VAL A 65 6.28 -4.40 1.79
N TYR A 66 5.09 -4.96 2.04
CA TYR A 66 4.82 -5.78 3.22
C TYR A 66 5.64 -7.06 3.22
N ASP A 67 5.71 -7.78 2.10
CA ASP A 67 6.45 -9.04 1.99
C ASP A 67 7.93 -8.82 2.31
N CYS A 68 8.54 -7.77 1.77
CA CYS A 68 9.90 -7.40 2.09
C CYS A 68 10.05 -6.97 3.57
N ALA A 69 9.16 -6.11 4.05
CA ALA A 69 9.18 -5.67 5.45
C ALA A 69 9.02 -6.84 6.43
N GLN A 70 8.14 -7.81 6.12
CA GLN A 70 7.93 -9.00 6.93
C GLN A 70 9.18 -9.87 7.00
N GLU A 71 9.87 -10.07 5.86
CA GLU A 71 11.13 -10.81 5.83
C GLU A 71 12.21 -10.15 6.71
N TRP A 72 12.33 -8.81 6.63
CA TRP A 72 13.25 -8.05 7.47
C TRP A 72 12.85 -8.01 8.94
N ALA A 73 11.54 -7.98 9.25
CA ALA A 73 11.04 -8.08 10.61
C ALA A 73 11.44 -9.42 11.24
N GLN A 74 11.23 -10.53 10.54
CA GLN A 74 11.61 -11.88 11.00
C GLN A 74 13.11 -11.99 11.27
N LYS A 75 13.97 -11.41 10.41
CA LYS A 75 15.43 -11.36 10.61
C LYS A 75 15.85 -10.55 11.86
N ASN A 76 14.95 -9.72 12.39
CA ASN A 76 15.17 -8.87 13.57
C ASN A 76 14.28 -9.25 14.75
N ASP A 77 13.87 -10.51 14.87
CA ASP A 77 13.04 -11.04 15.96
C ASP A 77 11.71 -10.28 16.13
N ALA A 78 11.10 -9.82 15.04
CA ALA A 78 9.83 -9.10 15.05
C ALA A 78 8.79 -9.80 14.17
N ILE A 79 7.51 -9.64 14.55
CA ILE A 79 6.35 -9.97 13.72
C ILE A 79 5.79 -8.66 13.18
N LEU A 80 5.44 -8.63 11.90
CA LEU A 80 4.76 -7.51 11.26
C LEU A 80 3.33 -7.89 10.92
N GLU A 81 2.37 -7.05 11.30
CA GLU A 81 0.95 -7.20 10.96
C GLU A 81 0.53 -6.08 10.01
N LEU A 82 0.01 -6.44 8.82
CA LEU A 82 -0.51 -5.48 7.85
C LEU A 82 -1.97 -5.16 8.16
N ARG A 83 -2.26 -3.87 8.31
CA ARG A 83 -3.60 -3.33 8.58
C ARG A 83 -3.93 -2.24 7.56
N GLY A 84 -5.20 -2.09 7.21
CA GLY A 84 -5.59 -1.01 6.32
C GLY A 84 -7.08 -0.95 6.05
N SER A 85 -7.51 0.20 5.55
CA SER A 85 -8.87 0.47 5.11
C SER A 85 -9.08 -0.13 3.73
N GLY A 86 -9.34 -1.44 3.65
CA GLY A 86 -9.77 -2.10 2.41
C GLY A 86 -11.29 -2.10 2.28
N ARG A 87 -11.82 -2.57 1.12
CA ARG A 87 -13.27 -2.70 0.85
C ARG A 87 -14.07 -3.46 1.93
N GLU A 88 -13.40 -4.23 2.75
CA GLU A 88 -13.99 -5.09 3.79
C GLU A 88 -13.83 -4.53 5.21
N SER A 89 -13.15 -3.39 5.34
CA SER A 89 -12.88 -2.77 6.64
C SER A 89 -13.65 -1.46 6.79
N ASP A 90 -14.49 -1.39 7.81
CA ASP A 90 -15.17 -0.16 8.25
C ASP A 90 -14.24 0.78 9.03
N TYR A 91 -12.95 0.43 9.18
CA TYR A 91 -11.98 1.15 9.99
C TYR A 91 -11.09 2.05 9.16
N SER A 92 -10.91 3.28 9.63
CA SER A 92 -9.96 4.25 9.09
C SER A 92 -8.53 3.98 9.60
N LYS A 93 -7.50 4.63 8.97
CA LYS A 93 -6.13 4.61 9.53
C LYS A 93 -6.07 5.12 10.96
N LEU A 94 -6.93 6.09 11.30
CA LEU A 94 -7.03 6.62 12.67
C LEU A 94 -7.53 5.55 13.66
N ASP A 95 -8.49 4.72 13.25
CA ASP A 95 -8.98 3.61 14.06
C ASP A 95 -7.90 2.55 14.25
N TYR A 96 -7.15 2.20 13.19
CA TYR A 96 -6.04 1.27 13.29
C TYR A 96 -4.91 1.81 14.17
N MET A 97 -4.61 3.11 14.11
CA MET A 97 -3.68 3.76 15.05
C MET A 97 -4.15 3.60 16.50
N ASN A 98 -5.45 3.83 16.76
CA ASN A 98 -6.03 3.62 18.10
C ASN A 98 -5.88 2.16 18.56
N MET A 99 -6.13 1.19 17.67
CA MET A 99 -5.97 -0.25 17.97
C MET A 99 -4.52 -0.60 18.28
N SER A 100 -3.56 -0.13 17.49
CA SER A 100 -2.13 -0.38 17.70
C SER A 100 -1.63 0.24 19.01
N ILE A 101 -2.10 1.44 19.35
CA ILE A 101 -1.80 2.10 20.62
C ILE A 101 -2.41 1.33 21.80
N ALA A 102 -3.66 0.88 21.67
CA ALA A 102 -4.36 0.13 22.73
C ALA A 102 -3.77 -1.27 22.95
N SER A 103 -3.26 -1.91 21.89
CA SER A 103 -2.60 -3.22 21.97
C SER A 103 -1.14 -3.15 22.42
N ASN A 104 -0.61 -1.95 22.67
CA ASN A 104 0.80 -1.70 23.01
C ASN A 104 1.75 -2.33 21.99
N SER A 105 1.53 -2.07 20.68
CA SER A 105 2.47 -2.47 19.64
C SER A 105 3.86 -1.92 19.92
N ASP A 106 4.91 -2.68 19.60
CA ASP A 106 6.30 -2.25 19.83
C ASP A 106 6.78 -1.24 18.78
N GLY A 107 6.04 -1.04 17.68
CA GLY A 107 6.33 -0.04 16.66
C GLY A 107 5.24 0.02 15.60
N ILE A 108 5.11 1.17 14.97
CA ILE A 108 4.09 1.43 13.94
C ILE A 108 4.77 1.97 12.69
N ILE A 109 4.49 1.36 11.54
CA ILE A 109 4.78 1.88 10.20
C ILE A 109 3.47 2.44 9.65
N LEU A 110 3.41 3.74 9.37
CA LEU A 110 2.18 4.43 8.99
C LEU A 110 2.31 5.09 7.62
N GLN A 111 1.51 4.68 6.65
CA GLN A 111 1.31 5.48 5.43
C GLN A 111 0.62 6.79 5.79
N TYR A 112 1.30 7.90 5.56
CA TYR A 112 0.78 9.24 5.86
C TYR A 112 0.48 10.01 4.57
N SER A 113 -0.71 10.61 4.48
CA SER A 113 -1.15 11.42 3.33
C SER A 113 -1.78 12.75 3.77
N GLY A 114 -1.48 13.21 5.00
CA GLY A 114 -1.99 14.48 5.53
C GLY A 114 -3.39 14.40 6.13
N GLU A 115 -3.84 13.22 6.57
CA GLU A 115 -5.16 13.05 7.17
C GLU A 115 -5.26 13.74 8.52
N GLN A 116 -6.39 14.42 8.73
CA GLN A 116 -6.64 15.13 9.97
C GLN A 116 -6.64 14.18 11.17
N GLY A 117 -5.95 14.56 12.23
CA GLY A 117 -5.88 13.81 13.48
C GLY A 117 -4.79 12.73 13.53
N LEU A 118 -4.14 12.37 12.40
CA LEU A 118 -3.07 11.37 12.42
C LEU A 118 -1.80 11.88 13.11
N GLU A 119 -1.43 13.16 12.95
CA GLU A 119 -0.26 13.71 13.65
C GLU A 119 -0.42 13.69 15.18
N GLU A 120 -1.63 13.98 15.67
CA GLU A 120 -1.96 13.86 17.09
C GLU A 120 -1.86 12.40 17.57
N LYS A 121 -2.29 11.44 16.74
CA LYS A 121 -2.18 10.01 17.07
C LYS A 121 -0.74 9.50 17.03
N ILE A 122 0.07 9.97 16.08
CA ILE A 122 1.51 9.72 16.09
C ILE A 122 2.12 10.23 17.42
N ASN A 123 1.77 11.45 17.81
CA ASN A 123 2.27 12.06 19.04
C ASN A 123 1.83 11.28 20.30
N GLU A 124 0.58 10.78 20.32
CA GLU A 124 0.06 9.93 21.38
C GLU A 124 0.82 8.60 21.48
N ALA A 125 1.05 7.91 20.36
CA ALA A 125 1.82 6.67 20.30
C ALA A 125 3.23 6.86 20.86
N VAL A 126 3.92 7.91 20.40
CA VAL A 126 5.29 8.23 20.86
C VAL A 126 5.33 8.58 22.34
N GLN A 127 4.34 9.30 22.88
CA GLN A 127 4.25 9.57 24.33
C GLN A 127 4.06 8.30 25.16
N LYS A 128 3.47 7.26 24.59
CA LYS A 128 3.33 5.94 25.22
C LYS A 128 4.54 5.02 24.99
N GLY A 129 5.59 5.52 24.36
CA GLY A 129 6.83 4.75 24.11
C GLY A 129 6.77 3.90 22.84
N ILE A 130 5.74 4.06 21.99
CA ILE A 130 5.60 3.32 20.72
C ILE A 130 6.22 4.16 19.61
N PRO A 131 7.37 3.75 19.01
CA PRO A 131 7.97 4.46 17.90
C PRO A 131 7.08 4.38 16.65
N VAL A 132 7.02 5.50 15.92
CA VAL A 132 6.27 5.58 14.67
C VAL A 132 7.21 5.99 13.53
N VAL A 133 7.19 5.20 12.45
CA VAL A 133 7.86 5.49 11.19
C VAL A 133 6.77 5.82 10.16
N THR A 134 6.85 6.99 9.54
CA THR A 134 5.94 7.32 8.44
C THR A 134 6.52 6.87 7.10
N VAL A 135 5.65 6.41 6.19
CA VAL A 135 6.04 5.95 4.86
C VAL A 135 5.24 6.68 3.78
N MET A 136 5.88 6.94 2.63
CA MET A 136 5.32 7.58 1.44
C MET A 136 4.89 9.04 1.63
N GLY A 137 4.71 9.50 2.85
CA GLY A 137 4.44 10.89 3.20
C GLY A 137 5.06 11.23 4.54
N ASP A 138 5.48 12.47 4.70
CA ASP A 138 6.17 12.94 5.89
C ASP A 138 5.24 13.75 6.80
N ALA A 139 5.04 13.29 8.04
CA ALA A 139 4.32 13.98 9.08
C ALA A 139 5.28 14.93 9.85
N VAL A 140 5.76 15.97 9.17
CA VAL A 140 6.83 16.87 9.67
C VAL A 140 6.51 17.57 10.99
N HIS A 141 5.22 17.78 11.32
CA HIS A 141 4.78 18.42 12.56
C HIS A 141 4.52 17.43 13.68
N SER A 142 4.77 16.13 13.46
CA SER A 142 4.61 15.09 14.46
C SER A 142 5.93 14.71 15.13
N LYS A 143 5.82 13.88 16.18
CA LYS A 143 6.97 13.30 16.90
C LYS A 143 7.45 11.97 16.31
N ARG A 144 7.15 11.67 15.04
CA ARG A 144 7.62 10.45 14.38
C ARG A 144 9.15 10.30 14.54
N GLN A 145 9.64 9.07 14.57
CA GLN A 145 11.06 8.80 14.66
C GLN A 145 11.76 8.91 13.32
N SER A 146 11.09 8.48 12.25
CA SER A 146 11.66 8.50 10.90
C SER A 146 10.59 8.69 9.84
N PHE A 147 10.99 9.22 8.69
CA PHE A 147 10.27 9.14 7.43
C PHE A 147 11.05 8.25 6.46
N VAL A 148 10.35 7.31 5.81
CA VAL A 148 10.92 6.44 4.78
C VAL A 148 10.15 6.65 3.48
N GLY A 149 10.84 7.05 2.42
CA GLY A 149 10.20 7.34 1.14
C GLY A 149 10.97 8.36 0.31
N VAL A 150 10.29 8.91 -0.68
CA VAL A 150 10.80 9.99 -1.53
C VAL A 150 10.18 11.30 -1.06
N SER A 151 10.98 12.34 -0.86
CA SER A 151 10.42 13.63 -0.49
C SER A 151 9.55 14.21 -1.63
N ASP A 152 8.50 14.95 -1.28
CA ASP A 152 7.61 15.59 -2.27
C ASP A 152 8.36 16.45 -3.28
N TYR A 153 9.44 17.10 -2.83
CA TYR A 153 10.29 17.90 -3.69
C TYR A 153 11.02 17.04 -4.73
N GLN A 154 11.68 15.97 -4.28
CA GLN A 154 12.41 15.05 -5.18
C GLN A 154 11.47 14.32 -6.14
N LEU A 155 10.35 13.82 -5.64
CA LEU A 155 9.34 13.16 -6.46
C LEU A 155 8.76 14.12 -7.50
N GLY A 156 8.37 15.33 -7.08
CA GLY A 156 7.86 16.37 -7.98
C GLY A 156 8.89 16.82 -9.01
N SER A 157 10.17 16.95 -8.62
CA SER A 157 11.25 17.29 -9.54
C SER A 157 11.46 16.20 -10.60
N ALA A 158 11.53 14.94 -10.19
CA ALA A 158 11.71 13.80 -11.08
C ALA A 158 10.54 13.65 -12.07
N TYR A 159 9.30 13.78 -11.58
CA TYR A 159 8.13 13.81 -12.46
C TYR A 159 8.12 15.04 -13.37
N GLY A 160 8.53 16.21 -12.87
CA GLY A 160 8.63 17.43 -13.66
C GLY A 160 9.60 17.29 -14.84
N GLU A 161 10.78 16.72 -14.60
CA GLU A 161 11.75 16.41 -15.66
C GLU A 161 11.13 15.43 -16.69
N LYS A 162 10.46 14.39 -16.20
CA LYS A 162 9.83 13.40 -17.08
C LYS A 162 8.67 14.00 -17.86
N VAL A 163 7.79 14.81 -17.27
CA VAL A 163 6.72 15.53 -17.98
C VAL A 163 7.31 16.43 -19.06
N ALA A 164 8.37 17.18 -18.77
CA ALA A 164 9.03 18.07 -19.71
C ALA A 164 9.58 17.35 -20.96
N GLU A 165 9.95 16.07 -20.86
CA GLU A 165 10.37 15.26 -22.02
C GLU A 165 9.21 15.03 -23.01
N TYR A 166 7.97 14.95 -22.52
CA TYR A 166 6.75 14.71 -23.32
C TYR A 166 6.04 15.97 -23.76
N VAL A 167 6.42 17.15 -23.27
CA VAL A 167 5.87 18.44 -23.71
C VAL A 167 6.37 18.74 -25.14
N THR A 168 5.45 18.92 -26.06
CA THR A 168 5.68 19.28 -27.49
C THR A 168 4.98 20.59 -27.81
N GLU A 169 5.17 21.11 -29.03
CA GLU A 169 4.49 22.32 -29.51
C GLU A 169 2.96 22.17 -29.58
N ASP A 170 2.47 20.93 -29.69
CA ASP A 170 1.04 20.60 -29.76
C ASP A 170 0.42 20.36 -28.38
N THR A 171 1.21 20.41 -27.27
CA THR A 171 0.69 20.16 -25.93
C THR A 171 -0.08 21.37 -25.42
N GLU A 172 -1.39 21.25 -25.21
CA GLU A 172 -2.26 22.32 -24.71
C GLU A 172 -2.61 22.17 -23.23
N SER A 173 -2.66 20.93 -22.72
CA SER A 173 -3.21 20.62 -21.41
C SER A 173 -2.47 19.49 -20.67
N ILE A 174 -2.25 19.70 -19.38
CA ILE A 174 -1.67 18.72 -18.46
C ILE A 174 -2.58 18.61 -17.25
N LEU A 175 -2.99 17.39 -16.90
CA LEU A 175 -3.73 17.10 -15.68
C LEU A 175 -2.89 16.23 -14.73
N ILE A 176 -2.74 16.69 -13.50
CA ILE A 176 -2.00 16.00 -12.44
C ILE A 176 -3.00 15.47 -11.41
N LEU A 177 -3.05 14.15 -11.25
CA LEU A 177 -3.88 13.47 -10.27
C LEU A 177 -3.07 13.18 -9.01
N LEU A 178 -3.47 13.79 -7.90
CA LEU A 178 -2.84 13.59 -6.59
C LEU A 178 -3.82 12.92 -5.63
N LYS A 179 -3.31 12.08 -4.75
CA LYS A 179 -4.05 11.51 -3.62
C LYS A 179 -3.45 12.06 -2.33
N LYS A 180 -3.77 13.33 -2.02
CA LYS A 180 -3.30 14.00 -0.80
C LYS A 180 -4.43 14.76 -0.12
N ASN A 181 -4.35 14.88 1.19
CA ASN A 181 -5.31 15.65 1.97
C ASN A 181 -4.90 17.12 2.02
N ILE A 182 -4.92 17.80 0.88
CA ILE A 182 -4.64 19.23 0.72
C ILE A 182 -5.86 19.94 0.11
N ASP A 183 -6.15 21.14 0.55
CA ASP A 183 -7.29 21.92 0.05
C ASP A 183 -6.92 22.75 -1.17
N ASP A 184 -5.70 23.27 -1.23
CA ASP A 184 -5.16 24.06 -2.34
C ASP A 184 -4.01 23.30 -3.02
N MET A 185 -4.17 23.01 -4.32
CA MET A 185 -3.14 22.34 -5.12
C MET A 185 -1.82 23.11 -5.16
N ASN A 186 -1.86 24.43 -5.07
CA ASN A 186 -0.66 25.27 -5.04
C ASN A 186 0.20 25.04 -3.78
N GLN A 187 -0.35 24.44 -2.73
CA GLN A 187 0.42 24.04 -1.55
C GLN A 187 1.17 22.72 -1.75
N SER A 188 0.90 22.00 -2.86
CA SER A 188 1.60 20.76 -3.19
C SER A 188 2.95 21.06 -3.82
N GLN A 189 4.03 20.62 -3.18
CA GLN A 189 5.37 20.70 -3.77
C GLN A 189 5.47 19.88 -5.06
N ILE A 190 4.83 18.71 -5.11
CA ILE A 190 4.80 17.86 -6.32
C ILE A 190 4.17 18.62 -7.48
N TYR A 191 2.96 19.17 -7.27
CA TYR A 191 2.27 19.97 -8.30
C TYR A 191 3.11 21.14 -8.78
N THR A 192 3.72 21.87 -7.84
CA THR A 192 4.53 23.06 -8.14
C THR A 192 5.76 22.70 -8.97
N GLN A 193 6.48 21.62 -8.62
CA GLN A 193 7.68 21.18 -9.36
C GLN A 193 7.32 20.73 -10.78
N ILE A 194 6.28 19.92 -10.93
CA ILE A 194 5.81 19.45 -12.24
C ILE A 194 5.37 20.64 -13.12
N SER A 195 4.57 21.56 -12.54
CA SER A 195 4.07 22.73 -13.28
C SER A 195 5.19 23.64 -13.73
N ASN A 196 6.17 23.92 -12.87
CA ASN A 196 7.33 24.76 -13.21
C ASN A 196 8.17 24.13 -14.32
N ALA A 197 8.42 22.81 -14.27
CA ALA A 197 9.20 22.12 -15.29
C ALA A 197 8.48 22.12 -16.65
N ALA A 198 7.19 21.85 -16.66
CA ALA A 198 6.37 21.86 -17.89
C ALA A 198 6.31 23.26 -18.51
N GLN A 199 6.08 24.29 -17.71
CA GLN A 199 6.07 25.70 -18.19
C GLN A 199 7.44 26.15 -18.70
N ALA A 200 8.52 25.76 -18.01
CA ALA A 200 9.89 26.08 -18.45
C ALA A 200 10.21 25.42 -19.81
N LYS A 201 9.72 24.20 -20.05
CA LYS A 201 9.89 23.51 -21.33
C LYS A 201 9.06 24.14 -22.46
N ALA A 202 7.82 24.53 -22.16
CA ALA A 202 6.94 25.20 -23.12
C ALA A 202 7.48 26.58 -23.54
N GLY A 203 8.17 27.27 -22.64
CA GLY A 203 8.68 28.62 -22.90
C GLY A 203 7.58 29.69 -22.89
N SER A 204 7.95 30.92 -23.32
CA SER A 204 7.04 32.07 -23.31
C SER A 204 6.05 32.09 -24.48
N LEU A 205 6.19 31.23 -25.47
CA LEU A 205 5.39 31.22 -26.72
C LEU A 205 4.19 30.27 -26.64
N GLN A 206 4.14 29.38 -25.66
CA GLN A 206 3.09 28.39 -25.52
C GLN A 206 2.43 28.50 -24.14
N ASN A 207 1.10 28.64 -24.13
CA ASN A 207 0.32 28.69 -22.90
C ASN A 207 -0.30 27.32 -22.63
N ILE A 208 0.41 26.47 -21.88
CA ILE A 208 -0.10 25.15 -21.47
C ILE A 208 -1.01 25.32 -20.25
N GLN A 209 -2.23 24.79 -20.33
CA GLN A 209 -3.13 24.73 -19.20
C GLN A 209 -2.72 23.56 -18.27
N ILE A 210 -2.15 23.85 -17.11
CA ILE A 210 -1.77 22.85 -16.12
C ILE A 210 -2.78 22.89 -14.97
N THR A 211 -3.41 21.75 -14.71
CA THR A 211 -4.42 21.63 -13.65
C THR A 211 -4.08 20.45 -12.73
N GLY A 212 -4.43 20.58 -11.47
CA GLY A 212 -4.34 19.50 -10.49
C GLY A 212 -5.72 19.07 -10.02
N LYS A 213 -5.93 17.77 -9.87
CA LYS A 213 -7.14 17.21 -9.27
C LYS A 213 -6.73 16.33 -8.08
N ASN A 214 -7.28 16.66 -6.91
CA ASN A 214 -7.03 15.87 -5.70
C ASN A 214 -8.09 14.78 -5.59
N LEU A 215 -7.66 13.52 -5.68
CA LEU A 215 -8.52 12.35 -5.53
C LEU A 215 -8.43 11.85 -4.09
N ARG A 216 -9.19 12.46 -3.18
CA ARG A 216 -9.30 12.05 -1.75
C ARG A 216 -10.10 10.77 -1.54
N LEU A 217 -10.32 10.03 -2.59
CA LEU A 217 -11.24 8.91 -2.62
C LEU A 217 -10.63 7.69 -1.93
N THR A 218 -11.38 7.08 -1.05
CA THR A 218 -10.96 5.92 -0.25
C THR A 218 -11.29 4.58 -0.90
N GLY A 219 -12.21 4.58 -1.88
CA GLY A 219 -12.69 3.38 -2.55
C GLY A 219 -12.17 3.22 -3.98
N THR A 220 -12.15 1.97 -4.45
CA THR A 220 -11.78 1.66 -5.84
C THR A 220 -12.79 2.20 -6.82
N PHE A 221 -14.08 2.11 -6.48
CA PHE A 221 -15.20 2.54 -7.34
C PHE A 221 -15.18 4.06 -7.57
N GLU A 222 -15.01 4.83 -6.50
CA GLU A 222 -14.96 6.30 -6.59
C GLU A 222 -13.75 6.78 -7.39
N THR A 223 -12.60 6.11 -7.27
CA THR A 223 -11.41 6.42 -8.07
C THR A 223 -11.67 6.13 -9.55
N GLU A 224 -12.26 4.99 -9.86
CA GLU A 224 -12.62 4.58 -11.21
C GLU A 224 -13.62 5.55 -11.84
N GLU A 225 -14.68 5.94 -11.14
CA GLU A 225 -15.66 6.95 -11.56
C GLU A 225 -15.00 8.30 -11.83
N ALA A 226 -14.19 8.80 -10.88
CA ALA A 226 -13.54 10.10 -10.99
C ALA A 226 -12.51 10.18 -12.13
N VAL A 227 -11.83 9.07 -12.44
CA VAL A 227 -10.92 8.99 -13.58
C VAL A 227 -11.71 8.84 -14.88
N THR A 228 -12.76 8.02 -14.92
CA THR A 228 -13.64 7.85 -16.09
C THR A 228 -14.28 9.16 -16.52
N ASP A 229 -14.73 9.98 -15.57
CA ASP A 229 -15.33 11.30 -15.83
C ASP A 229 -14.40 12.25 -16.59
N ILE A 230 -13.07 12.13 -16.40
CA ILE A 230 -12.07 12.93 -17.13
C ILE A 230 -12.19 12.65 -18.65
N PHE A 231 -12.42 11.40 -19.02
CA PHE A 231 -12.46 10.95 -20.41
C PHE A 231 -13.84 11.03 -21.07
N GLN A 232 -14.92 11.17 -20.27
CA GLN A 232 -16.27 11.35 -20.79
C GLN A 232 -16.44 12.70 -21.52
N GLN A 233 -15.74 13.73 -21.06
CA GLN A 233 -15.77 15.07 -21.64
C GLN A 233 -14.68 15.19 -22.72
N ARG A 234 -14.97 14.72 -23.95
CA ARG A 234 -13.98 14.59 -25.03
C ARG A 234 -13.18 15.86 -25.32
N ASP A 235 -13.79 17.03 -25.14
CA ASP A 235 -13.15 18.34 -25.39
C ASP A 235 -12.24 18.79 -24.24
N LYS A 236 -12.16 18.02 -23.17
CA LYS A 236 -11.36 18.31 -21.96
C LYS A 236 -10.41 17.20 -21.58
N VAL A 237 -10.26 16.19 -22.45
CA VAL A 237 -9.26 15.13 -22.22
C VAL A 237 -7.87 15.77 -22.28
N PRO A 238 -7.03 15.57 -21.25
CA PRO A 238 -5.70 16.17 -21.23
C PRO A 238 -4.77 15.50 -22.24
N ASP A 239 -3.81 16.26 -22.79
CA ASP A 239 -2.74 15.71 -23.62
C ASP A 239 -1.77 14.89 -22.81
N ILE A 240 -1.48 15.34 -21.56
CA ILE A 240 -0.65 14.62 -20.61
C ILE A 240 -1.43 14.42 -19.32
N LEU A 241 -1.54 13.17 -18.89
CA LEU A 241 -2.13 12.76 -17.62
C LEU A 241 -1.06 12.19 -16.70
N VAL A 242 -0.85 12.82 -15.55
CA VAL A 242 0.10 12.37 -14.53
C VAL A 242 -0.66 11.71 -13.40
N CYS A 243 -0.38 10.43 -13.16
CA CYS A 243 -0.96 9.63 -12.07
C CYS A 243 0.10 9.38 -11.01
N MET A 244 -0.21 9.69 -9.74
CA MET A 244 0.74 9.65 -8.63
C MET A 244 0.46 8.49 -7.66
N ASP A 245 -0.31 7.51 -8.06
CA ASP A 245 -0.53 6.25 -7.35
C ASP A 245 -0.91 5.11 -8.32
N GLU A 246 -0.72 3.86 -7.86
CA GLU A 246 -1.00 2.65 -8.64
C GLU A 246 -2.44 2.61 -9.15
N LYS A 247 -3.41 2.90 -8.28
CA LYS A 247 -4.84 2.76 -8.62
C LYS A 247 -5.29 3.76 -9.67
N THR A 248 -4.88 5.03 -9.56
CA THR A 248 -5.18 6.03 -10.59
C THR A 248 -4.51 5.70 -11.92
N THR A 249 -3.31 5.11 -11.90
CA THR A 249 -2.61 4.64 -13.11
C THR A 249 -3.38 3.52 -13.79
N GLU A 250 -3.86 2.52 -13.05
CA GLU A 250 -4.68 1.43 -13.58
C GLU A 250 -6.02 1.93 -14.15
N CYS A 251 -6.70 2.82 -13.42
CA CYS A 251 -7.96 3.42 -13.89
C CYS A 251 -7.75 4.25 -15.15
N ALA A 252 -6.68 5.04 -15.24
CA ALA A 252 -6.32 5.82 -16.43
C ALA A 252 -6.03 4.91 -17.62
N ARG A 253 -5.24 3.83 -17.42
CA ARG A 253 -4.99 2.81 -18.45
C ARG A 253 -6.30 2.23 -18.99
N GLN A 254 -7.21 1.84 -18.11
CA GLN A 254 -8.49 1.25 -18.51
C GLN A 254 -9.34 2.29 -19.26
N ALA A 255 -9.43 3.51 -18.74
CA ALA A 255 -10.22 4.56 -19.36
C ALA A 255 -9.75 4.92 -20.78
N VAL A 256 -8.43 5.06 -21.03
CA VAL A 256 -7.94 5.34 -22.39
C VAL A 256 -8.23 4.22 -23.38
N LEU A 257 -8.30 2.96 -22.92
CA LEU A 257 -8.72 1.83 -23.75
C LEU A 257 -10.22 1.89 -24.07
N ASP A 258 -11.07 2.09 -23.06
CA ASP A 258 -12.52 2.12 -23.17
C ASP A 258 -13.00 3.28 -24.07
N PHE A 259 -12.34 4.43 -24.00
CA PHE A 259 -12.64 5.60 -24.83
C PHE A 259 -11.86 5.64 -26.16
N ASN A 260 -11.07 4.60 -26.48
CA ASN A 260 -10.25 4.51 -27.69
C ASN A 260 -9.28 5.70 -27.87
N LEU A 261 -8.61 6.06 -26.80
CA LEU A 261 -7.64 7.16 -26.68
C LEU A 261 -6.20 6.68 -26.45
N ALA A 262 -5.96 5.37 -26.50
CA ALA A 262 -4.61 4.81 -26.37
C ALA A 262 -3.67 5.42 -27.43
N GLY A 263 -2.53 5.94 -26.99
CA GLY A 263 -1.55 6.64 -27.81
C GLY A 263 -1.92 8.09 -28.21
N LYS A 264 -3.11 8.59 -27.80
CA LYS A 264 -3.49 9.99 -27.96
C LYS A 264 -3.30 10.81 -26.70
N VAL A 265 -3.33 10.16 -25.54
CA VAL A 265 -3.06 10.75 -24.24
C VAL A 265 -1.74 10.19 -23.73
N THR A 266 -0.82 11.05 -23.36
CA THR A 266 0.43 10.65 -22.70
C THR A 266 0.13 10.38 -21.24
N ILE A 267 0.21 9.11 -20.81
CA ILE A 267 0.05 8.75 -19.39
C ILE A 267 1.44 8.58 -18.76
N ILE A 268 1.70 9.36 -17.72
CA ILE A 268 2.86 9.20 -16.83
C ILE A 268 2.33 8.58 -15.54
N GLY A 269 2.59 7.30 -15.36
CA GLY A 269 2.01 6.48 -14.31
C GLY A 269 2.90 6.35 -13.08
N TYR A 270 2.45 5.52 -12.17
CA TYR A 270 3.10 5.20 -10.90
C TYR A 270 3.05 3.70 -10.65
N TYR A 271 4.15 3.15 -10.16
CA TYR A 271 4.38 1.74 -9.84
C TYR A 271 4.57 0.84 -11.08
N SER A 272 5.09 -0.38 -10.84
CA SER A 272 5.55 -1.33 -11.86
C SER A 272 4.85 -2.69 -11.76
N SER A 273 3.53 -2.71 -11.42
CA SER A 273 2.77 -3.96 -11.47
C SER A 273 2.82 -4.56 -12.88
N GLU A 274 2.66 -5.89 -12.98
CA GLU A 274 2.74 -6.59 -14.28
C GLU A 274 1.73 -6.04 -15.30
N ASP A 275 0.56 -5.59 -14.85
CA ASP A 275 -0.46 -4.96 -15.69
C ASP A 275 -0.01 -3.59 -16.20
N ILE A 276 0.63 -2.79 -15.35
CA ILE A 276 1.20 -1.48 -15.72
C ILE A 276 2.37 -1.66 -16.68
N LEU A 277 3.32 -2.56 -16.38
CA LEU A 277 4.45 -2.85 -17.27
C LEU A 277 4.00 -3.36 -18.64
N THR A 278 2.99 -4.22 -18.68
CA THR A 278 2.39 -4.68 -19.93
C THR A 278 1.75 -3.52 -20.71
N ALA A 279 1.12 -2.57 -20.03
CA ALA A 279 0.56 -1.38 -20.66
C ALA A 279 1.63 -0.42 -21.19
N VAL A 280 2.76 -0.28 -20.49
CA VAL A 280 3.92 0.49 -20.97
C VAL A 280 4.51 -0.17 -22.22
N GLU A 281 4.71 -1.49 -22.22
CA GLU A 281 5.22 -2.22 -23.38
C GLU A 281 4.32 -2.08 -24.62
N LYS A 282 3.00 -2.07 -24.43
CA LYS A 282 2.00 -1.84 -25.49
C LYS A 282 1.85 -0.37 -25.89
N GLY A 283 2.45 0.57 -25.17
CA GLY A 283 2.34 2.01 -25.44
C GLY A 283 0.98 2.61 -25.04
N VAL A 284 0.24 1.97 -24.15
CA VAL A 284 -0.99 2.51 -23.52
C VAL A 284 -0.61 3.51 -22.43
N ILE A 285 0.42 3.17 -21.63
CA ILE A 285 1.09 4.06 -20.70
C ILE A 285 2.43 4.45 -21.32
N SER A 286 2.78 5.72 -21.32
CA SER A 286 4.00 6.21 -21.95
C SER A 286 5.25 5.89 -21.10
N VAL A 287 5.13 6.07 -19.81
CA VAL A 287 6.18 5.80 -18.82
C VAL A 287 5.55 5.65 -17.45
N THR A 288 6.15 4.85 -16.58
CA THR A 288 5.72 4.73 -15.17
C THR A 288 6.89 4.95 -14.22
N CYS A 289 6.61 5.53 -13.06
CA CYS A 289 7.59 5.70 -11.98
C CYS A 289 7.55 4.46 -11.10
N ASP A 290 8.63 3.71 -11.08
CA ASP A 290 8.83 2.59 -10.18
C ASP A 290 9.47 3.10 -8.88
N VAL A 291 8.93 2.67 -7.75
CA VAL A 291 9.45 2.96 -6.41
C VAL A 291 10.04 1.67 -5.85
N ASP A 292 11.25 1.72 -5.35
CA ASP A 292 11.92 0.55 -4.77
C ASP A 292 11.17 0.08 -3.50
N THR A 293 10.25 -0.88 -3.69
CA THR A 293 9.43 -1.46 -2.62
C THR A 293 10.26 -2.26 -1.61
N GLU A 294 11.40 -2.83 -2.07
CA GLU A 294 12.34 -3.53 -1.20
C GLU A 294 13.01 -2.56 -0.23
N GLN A 295 13.52 -1.43 -0.73
CA GLN A 295 14.09 -0.38 0.13
C GLN A 295 13.04 0.18 1.08
N LEU A 296 11.80 0.42 0.60
CA LEU A 296 10.72 0.96 1.43
C LEU A 296 10.38 0.03 2.59
N GLY A 297 10.23 -1.26 2.33
CA GLY A 297 9.96 -2.27 3.36
C GLY A 297 11.14 -2.43 4.32
N ARG A 298 12.34 -2.60 3.78
CA ARG A 298 13.58 -2.79 4.55
C ARG A 298 13.87 -1.62 5.48
N TYR A 299 13.91 -0.39 4.94
CA TYR A 299 14.24 0.79 5.72
C TYR A 299 13.21 1.10 6.81
N SER A 300 11.94 0.73 6.59
CA SER A 300 10.90 0.88 7.60
C SER A 300 11.19 0.02 8.84
N ILE A 301 11.61 -1.22 8.62
CA ILE A 301 12.00 -2.13 9.71
C ILE A 301 13.35 -1.72 10.32
N GLU A 302 14.33 -1.34 9.51
CA GLU A 302 15.62 -0.85 10.00
C GLU A 302 15.45 0.36 10.92
N ALA A 303 14.57 1.30 10.55
CA ALA A 303 14.29 2.49 11.35
C ALA A 303 13.68 2.13 12.73
N LEU A 304 12.70 1.21 12.77
CA LEU A 304 12.11 0.74 14.03
C LEU A 304 13.13 -0.04 14.88
N THR A 305 13.86 -0.95 14.24
CA THR A 305 14.84 -1.79 14.92
C THR A 305 15.99 -0.98 15.52
N ALA A 306 16.50 0.01 14.75
CA ALA A 306 17.53 0.93 15.26
C ALA A 306 17.03 1.71 16.47
N TYR A 307 15.79 2.22 16.41
CA TYR A 307 15.21 2.93 17.54
C TYR A 307 15.02 2.04 18.76
N GLN A 308 14.57 0.80 18.59
CA GLN A 308 14.41 -0.16 19.68
C GLN A 308 15.74 -0.53 20.37
N LYS A 309 16.83 -0.61 19.58
CA LYS A 309 18.16 -0.97 20.11
C LYS A 309 18.86 0.21 20.76
N ASP A 310 18.85 1.38 20.11
CA ASP A 310 19.74 2.49 20.40
C ASP A 310 19.00 3.75 20.91
N GLY A 311 17.66 3.72 20.99
CA GLY A 311 16.81 4.87 21.33
C GLY A 311 16.83 6.00 20.28
N ARG A 312 17.40 5.74 19.10
CA ARG A 312 17.52 6.71 18.00
C ARG A 312 17.58 6.00 16.65
N THR A 313 17.17 6.71 15.62
CA THR A 313 17.27 6.27 14.21
C THR A 313 17.54 7.49 13.32
N ASN A 314 17.84 7.30 12.05
CA ASN A 314 17.88 8.39 11.10
C ASN A 314 16.49 9.00 10.94
N SER A 315 16.41 10.33 10.88
CA SER A 315 15.13 11.03 10.72
C SER A 315 14.52 10.85 9.34
N TYR A 316 15.32 10.41 8.34
CA TYR A 316 14.93 10.19 6.97
C TYR A 316 15.73 9.08 6.32
N TYR A 317 15.03 8.18 5.61
CA TYR A 317 15.59 7.19 4.69
C TYR A 317 15.03 7.45 3.30
N ASN A 318 15.90 7.84 2.38
CA ASN A 318 15.52 8.03 0.98
C ASN A 318 15.33 6.69 0.30
N VAL A 319 14.25 6.57 -0.47
CA VAL A 319 13.95 5.42 -1.31
C VAL A 319 14.18 5.80 -2.77
N ASP A 320 14.80 4.92 -3.52
CA ASP A 320 15.09 5.15 -4.93
C ASP A 320 13.83 5.03 -5.79
N ILE A 321 13.79 5.83 -6.85
CA ILE A 321 12.76 5.78 -7.88
C ILE A 321 13.41 5.71 -9.26
N ASN A 322 12.75 5.00 -10.18
CA ASN A 322 13.18 4.88 -11.57
C ASN A 322 12.00 5.07 -12.51
N PHE A 323 12.22 5.70 -13.65
CA PHE A 323 11.21 5.78 -14.70
C PHE A 323 11.41 4.66 -15.71
N LEU A 324 10.35 3.86 -15.90
CA LEU A 324 10.32 2.71 -16.80
C LEU A 324 9.50 3.06 -18.03
N ASP A 325 10.18 3.33 -19.13
CA ASP A 325 9.57 3.46 -20.45
C ASP A 325 9.57 2.11 -21.20
N LYS A 326 9.04 2.10 -22.39
CA LYS A 326 8.91 0.90 -23.21
C LYS A 326 10.22 0.18 -23.46
N ASP A 327 11.30 0.91 -23.65
CA ASP A 327 12.60 0.32 -23.99
C ASP A 327 13.24 -0.31 -22.75
N VAL A 328 13.15 0.37 -21.61
CA VAL A 328 13.57 -0.14 -20.30
C VAL A 328 12.79 -1.42 -19.94
N VAL A 329 11.45 -1.41 -20.05
CA VAL A 329 10.61 -2.58 -19.74
C VAL A 329 10.97 -3.78 -20.63
N ARG A 330 11.20 -3.57 -21.92
CA ARG A 330 11.62 -4.63 -22.83
C ARG A 330 13.00 -5.21 -22.49
N GLU A 331 13.91 -4.34 -22.05
CA GLU A 331 15.23 -4.79 -21.60
C GLU A 331 15.15 -5.61 -20.31
N MET A 332 14.35 -5.16 -19.33
CA MET A 332 14.07 -5.90 -18.08
C MET A 332 13.53 -7.32 -18.40
N ARG A 333 12.51 -7.42 -19.27
CA ARG A 333 11.93 -8.72 -19.67
C ARG A 333 12.94 -9.63 -20.38
N ARG A 334 13.82 -9.07 -21.23
CA ARG A 334 14.90 -9.84 -21.87
C ARG A 334 15.91 -10.40 -20.87
N LYS A 335 16.16 -9.67 -19.78
CA LYS A 335 17.07 -10.09 -18.71
C LYS A 335 16.41 -11.03 -17.69
N GLY A 336 15.12 -11.33 -17.81
CA GLY A 336 14.37 -12.19 -16.89
C GLY A 336 14.10 -11.52 -15.53
N VAL A 337 14.18 -10.21 -15.46
CA VAL A 337 13.79 -9.42 -14.29
C VAL A 337 12.30 -9.17 -14.41
N SER A 338 11.50 -9.89 -13.64
CA SER A 338 10.09 -9.56 -13.39
C SER A 338 10.03 -8.46 -12.34
N GLY A 339 9.17 -7.49 -12.54
CA GLY A 339 8.93 -6.41 -11.58
C GLY A 339 8.28 -6.90 -10.29
#